data_192acbfb8d847737d5fb9301a6b86b88
#
_entry.id   192acbfb8d847737d5fb9301a6b86b88
#
_cell.length_a   1.000
_cell.length_b   1.000
_cell.length_c   1.000
_cell.angle_alpha   90.00
_cell.angle_beta   90.00
_cell.angle_gamma   90.00
#
_symmetry.space_group_name_H-M   'P 1'
#
loop_
_entity.id
_entity.type
_entity.pdbx_description
1 polymer ?
#
loop_
_entity_poly.entity_id
_entity_poly.type
_entity_poly.pdbx_seq_one_letter_code
_entity_poly.pdbx_strand_id
1 'polypeptide(L)'
;MKLHITTFAALGLALISATTNAQEHNIKYLGDHIYLQTEVNGKPANLVFDTGAELIYLDSTYVADQNFNFKLIGNAMIDGAGSDGPAKTKIIIGEVTVTASGKTYKPEFTPLVNLRPLLGNQADGIFGMKAISGKIISIDYKNQTLSLHDKLTPQMTEGYTCIPVKIKNRKILVPMTINVNSQTTISGDALMDMGSGQGIEITSPTATKHSLDKISDKTPFAFSSGGLGGKSAGYTINIANANIGNIALQTQKAAYSTDKKGSMASADYIANIGNKIWSQFDIILDFANSKIYLRKN
;
A
#
# COMPACT_ATOMS: atom_id res chain seq x y z
N MET A 1 0.74 3.17 -80.49
CA MET A 1 -0.07 3.28 -79.21
C MET A 1 0.68 2.53 -78.12
N LYS A 2 1.47 3.23 -77.31
CA LYS A 2 2.24 2.64 -76.24
C LYS A 2 1.47 2.76 -74.89
N LEU A 3 1.15 1.64 -74.35
CA LEU A 3 0.43 1.55 -73.08
C LEU A 3 1.46 1.65 -71.90
N HIS A 4 1.35 2.69 -71.05
CA HIS A 4 2.15 2.83 -69.85
C HIS A 4 1.37 2.21 -68.70
N ILE A 5 1.92 1.12 -68.12
CA ILE A 5 1.41 0.49 -66.89
C ILE A 5 2.17 1.15 -65.73
N THR A 6 1.44 1.92 -64.92
CA THR A 6 1.96 2.53 -63.70
C THR A 6 1.70 1.54 -62.55
N THR A 7 2.76 0.97 -62.01
CA THR A 7 2.69 0.07 -60.83
C THR A 7 2.63 0.91 -59.57
N PHE A 8 1.52 0.86 -58.86
CA PHE A 8 1.39 1.42 -57.50
C PHE A 8 1.99 0.43 -56.48
N ALA A 9 3.11 0.80 -55.87
CA ALA A 9 3.64 0.10 -54.72
C ALA A 9 2.89 0.54 -53.47
N ALA A 10 2.07 -0.33 -52.91
CA ALA A 10 1.45 -0.11 -51.60
C ALA A 10 2.47 -0.37 -50.51
N LEU A 11 2.93 0.69 -49.83
CA LEU A 11 3.79 0.61 -48.67
C LEU A 11 2.90 0.24 -47.46
N GLY A 12 2.92 -1.06 -47.10
CA GLY A 12 2.27 -1.56 -45.88
C GLY A 12 3.04 -1.09 -44.62
N LEU A 13 2.50 -0.13 -43.88
CA LEU A 13 2.99 0.22 -42.56
C LEU A 13 2.63 -0.92 -41.62
N ALA A 14 3.60 -1.79 -41.28
CA ALA A 14 3.46 -2.74 -40.22
C ALA A 14 3.50 -1.96 -38.88
N LEU A 15 2.34 -1.79 -38.26
CA LEU A 15 2.23 -1.35 -36.87
C LEU A 15 2.81 -2.48 -35.97
N ILE A 16 4.07 -2.33 -35.58
CA ILE A 16 4.65 -3.14 -34.54
C ILE A 16 3.99 -2.68 -33.21
N SER A 17 2.95 -3.38 -32.81
CA SER A 17 2.41 -3.26 -31.47
C SER A 17 3.49 -3.77 -30.50
N ALA A 18 4.23 -2.83 -29.89
CA ALA A 18 5.10 -3.17 -28.77
C ALA A 18 4.21 -3.65 -27.62
N THR A 19 4.07 -4.96 -27.49
CA THR A 19 3.47 -5.55 -26.29
C THR A 19 4.38 -5.23 -25.12
N THR A 20 4.00 -4.25 -24.31
CA THR A 20 4.63 -4.06 -23.01
C THR A 20 4.29 -5.29 -22.18
N ASN A 21 5.28 -6.14 -21.94
CA ASN A 21 5.13 -7.31 -21.07
C ASN A 21 4.89 -6.80 -19.65
N ALA A 22 3.62 -6.66 -19.27
CA ALA A 22 3.24 -6.46 -17.88
C ALA A 22 3.46 -7.78 -17.13
N GLN A 23 4.12 -7.71 -15.99
CA GLN A 23 4.20 -8.85 -15.09
C GLN A 23 3.00 -8.79 -14.16
N GLU A 24 2.02 -9.68 -14.37
CA GLU A 24 0.81 -9.77 -13.58
C GLU A 24 0.98 -10.75 -12.40
N HIS A 25 0.51 -10.34 -11.24
CA HIS A 25 0.44 -11.12 -10.02
C HIS A 25 -1.01 -11.32 -9.61
N ASN A 26 -1.40 -12.56 -9.38
CA ASN A 26 -2.69 -12.83 -8.76
C ASN A 26 -2.66 -12.36 -7.31
N ILE A 27 -3.68 -11.61 -6.90
CA ILE A 27 -3.88 -11.18 -5.53
C ILE A 27 -5.18 -11.74 -5.00
N LYS A 28 -5.31 -11.76 -3.67
CA LYS A 28 -6.59 -11.95 -2.98
C LYS A 28 -6.84 -10.71 -2.13
N TYR A 29 -7.99 -10.08 -2.32
CA TYR A 29 -8.44 -9.04 -1.41
C TYR A 29 -9.36 -9.67 -0.37
N LEU A 30 -8.91 -9.71 0.88
CA LEU A 30 -9.62 -10.36 1.97
C LEU A 30 -9.35 -9.63 3.30
N GLY A 31 -10.40 -9.35 4.08
CA GLY A 31 -10.26 -8.68 5.37
C GLY A 31 -9.58 -7.32 5.26
N ASP A 32 -9.86 -6.61 4.18
CA ASP A 32 -9.30 -5.30 3.85
C ASP A 32 -7.76 -5.31 3.62
N HIS A 33 -7.17 -6.47 3.30
CA HIS A 33 -5.76 -6.60 2.91
C HIS A 33 -5.62 -7.22 1.51
N ILE A 34 -4.58 -6.78 0.79
CA ILE A 34 -4.17 -7.37 -0.48
C ILE A 34 -3.12 -8.44 -0.18
N TYR A 35 -3.40 -9.70 -0.49
CA TYR A 35 -2.45 -10.81 -0.39
C TYR A 35 -1.91 -11.16 -1.77
N LEU A 36 -0.61 -11.02 -1.97
CA LEU A 36 0.11 -11.55 -3.13
C LEU A 36 0.28 -13.06 -2.95
N GLN A 37 -0.12 -13.82 -3.96
CA GLN A 37 0.16 -15.25 -4.02
C GLN A 37 1.60 -15.47 -4.49
N THR A 38 2.42 -16.00 -3.61
CA THR A 38 3.87 -16.13 -3.80
C THR A 38 4.37 -17.50 -3.37
N GLU A 39 5.65 -17.73 -3.58
CA GLU A 39 6.39 -18.83 -2.96
C GLU A 39 7.59 -18.25 -2.20
N VAL A 40 7.81 -18.75 -0.99
CA VAL A 40 9.02 -18.48 -0.20
C VAL A 40 9.87 -19.75 -0.21
N ASN A 41 11.06 -19.69 -0.79
CA ASN A 41 11.96 -20.85 -0.96
C ASN A 41 11.23 -22.10 -1.52
N GLY A 42 10.35 -21.88 -2.52
CA GLY A 42 9.56 -22.92 -3.19
C GLY A 42 8.33 -23.41 -2.42
N LYS A 43 7.98 -22.83 -1.29
CA LYS A 43 6.77 -23.17 -0.53
C LYS A 43 5.73 -22.06 -0.66
N PRO A 44 4.43 -22.38 -0.88
CA PRO A 44 3.37 -21.39 -1.02
C PRO A 44 3.30 -20.42 0.16
N ALA A 45 3.10 -19.14 -0.14
CA ALA A 45 2.97 -18.06 0.84
C ALA A 45 2.05 -16.96 0.35
N ASN A 46 1.26 -16.38 1.25
CA ASN A 46 0.45 -15.20 1.01
C ASN A 46 1.12 -14.00 1.71
N LEU A 47 1.74 -13.12 0.94
CA LEU A 47 2.38 -11.92 1.47
C LEU A 47 1.46 -10.71 1.32
N VAL A 48 1.24 -9.97 2.41
CA VAL A 48 0.46 -8.72 2.37
C VAL A 48 1.24 -7.66 1.59
N PHE A 49 0.63 -7.10 0.55
CA PHE A 49 1.19 -5.96 -0.17
C PHE A 49 1.06 -4.70 0.67
N ASP A 50 2.17 -4.08 0.99
CA ASP A 50 2.22 -2.98 1.95
C ASP A 50 3.07 -1.81 1.44
N THR A 51 2.40 -0.69 1.09
CA THR A 51 3.07 0.55 0.69
C THR A 51 3.66 1.34 1.86
N GLY A 52 3.30 0.99 3.09
CA GLY A 52 3.87 1.54 4.32
C GLY A 52 5.16 0.83 4.75
N ALA A 53 5.41 -0.40 4.25
CA ALA A 53 6.59 -1.19 4.54
C ALA A 53 7.69 -1.04 3.48
N GLU A 54 8.96 -1.02 3.91
CA GLU A 54 10.09 -0.98 3.00
C GLU A 54 10.54 -2.38 2.55
N LEU A 55 10.68 -3.30 3.49
CA LEU A 55 11.29 -4.62 3.30
C LEU A 55 10.25 -5.71 3.02
N ILE A 56 10.74 -6.89 2.65
CA ILE A 56 9.98 -8.13 2.77
C ILE A 56 10.15 -8.64 4.19
N TYR A 57 9.05 -9.00 4.85
CA TYR A 57 8.99 -9.60 6.20
C TYR A 57 8.40 -11.00 6.10
N LEU A 58 8.81 -11.91 6.97
CA LEU A 58 8.17 -13.21 7.13
C LEU A 58 7.48 -13.31 8.49
N ASP A 59 6.34 -14.01 8.48
CA ASP A 59 5.64 -14.36 9.71
C ASP A 59 6.37 -15.50 10.43
N SER A 60 6.55 -15.38 11.75
CA SER A 60 7.28 -16.36 12.54
C SER A 60 6.55 -17.69 12.63
N THR A 61 5.21 -17.69 12.64
CA THR A 61 4.41 -18.91 12.66
C THR A 61 4.48 -19.61 11.29
N TYR A 62 4.41 -18.87 10.19
CA TYR A 62 4.61 -19.43 8.84
C TYR A 62 5.98 -20.11 8.71
N VAL A 63 7.04 -19.45 9.16
CA VAL A 63 8.40 -20.03 9.12
C VAL A 63 8.47 -21.33 9.91
N ALA A 64 7.85 -21.38 11.07
CA ALA A 64 7.79 -22.59 11.89
C ALA A 64 6.92 -23.69 11.24
N ASP A 65 5.72 -23.38 10.77
CA ASP A 65 4.79 -24.31 10.12
C ASP A 65 5.40 -24.96 8.88
N GLN A 66 6.21 -24.20 8.12
CA GLN A 66 6.91 -24.68 6.95
C GLN A 66 8.23 -25.41 7.25
N ASN A 67 8.63 -25.50 8.53
CA ASN A 67 9.89 -26.10 8.96
C ASN A 67 11.11 -25.48 8.25
N PHE A 68 11.13 -24.16 8.05
CA PHE A 68 12.32 -23.48 7.54
C PHE A 68 13.39 -23.38 8.63
N ASN A 69 14.61 -23.75 8.29
CA ASN A 69 15.76 -23.67 9.20
C ASN A 69 16.67 -22.50 8.81
N PHE A 70 16.15 -21.27 8.89
CA PHE A 70 16.93 -20.07 8.61
C PHE A 70 17.92 -19.76 9.73
N LYS A 71 19.10 -19.28 9.35
CA LYS A 71 20.05 -18.71 10.30
C LYS A 71 19.56 -17.35 10.75
N LEU A 72 19.14 -17.25 12.01
CA LEU A 72 18.67 -16.02 12.61
C LEU A 72 19.84 -15.23 13.22
N ILE A 73 19.99 -13.98 12.83
CA ILE A 73 21.08 -13.11 13.27
C ILE A 73 20.52 -11.93 14.06
N GLY A 74 21.20 -11.62 15.16
CA GLY A 74 21.02 -10.38 15.93
C GLY A 74 19.63 -10.13 16.46
N ASN A 75 19.41 -8.88 16.84
CA ASN A 75 18.13 -8.30 17.17
C ASN A 75 18.07 -6.96 16.44
N ALA A 76 17.09 -6.76 15.58
CA ALA A 76 16.79 -5.47 14.99
C ALA A 76 15.62 -4.84 15.72
N MET A 77 15.59 -3.52 15.70
CA MET A 77 14.43 -2.73 16.10
C MET A 77 13.71 -2.27 14.84
N ILE A 78 12.44 -2.57 14.73
CA ILE A 78 11.61 -2.19 13.58
C ILE A 78 10.54 -1.23 14.07
N ASP A 79 10.53 -0.04 13.47
CA ASP A 79 9.46 0.91 13.68
C ASP A 79 8.14 0.37 13.11
N GLY A 80 7.08 0.51 13.87
CA GLY A 80 5.76 0.04 13.49
C GLY A 80 4.68 1.07 13.78
N ALA A 81 3.44 0.69 13.50
CA ALA A 81 2.28 1.55 13.71
C ALA A 81 1.88 1.69 15.18
N GLY A 82 2.19 0.68 16.01
CA GLY A 82 1.76 0.64 17.39
C GLY A 82 2.46 1.63 18.33
N SER A 83 1.82 1.93 19.46
CA SER A 83 2.27 2.95 20.44
C SER A 83 3.28 2.47 21.49
N ASP A 84 3.60 1.16 21.51
CA ASP A 84 4.58 0.62 22.47
C ASP A 84 6.04 0.87 22.02
N GLY A 85 6.21 1.44 20.83
CA GLY A 85 7.49 1.77 20.23
C GLY A 85 8.04 0.67 19.30
N PRO A 86 9.31 0.75 18.88
CA PRO A 86 9.90 -0.19 17.94
C PRO A 86 9.83 -1.64 18.43
N ALA A 87 9.40 -2.54 17.56
CA ALA A 87 9.36 -3.97 17.83
C ALA A 87 10.74 -4.61 17.70
N LYS A 88 11.15 -5.41 18.68
CA LYS A 88 12.39 -6.19 18.60
C LYS A 88 12.16 -7.46 17.79
N THR A 89 12.99 -7.71 16.79
CA THR A 89 12.87 -8.86 15.91
C THR A 89 14.22 -9.50 15.58
N LYS A 90 14.17 -10.73 15.09
CA LYS A 90 15.31 -11.43 14.46
C LYS A 90 15.36 -11.09 12.97
N ILE A 91 16.54 -11.25 12.37
CA ILE A 91 16.75 -11.02 10.93
C ILE A 91 17.32 -12.30 10.30
N ILE A 92 16.79 -12.64 9.14
CA ILE A 92 17.32 -13.64 8.22
C ILE A 92 18.15 -12.89 7.16
N ILE A 93 19.39 -13.34 6.90
CA ILE A 93 20.28 -12.68 5.92
C ILE A 93 20.50 -13.60 4.73
N GLY A 94 20.11 -13.13 3.53
CA GLY A 94 20.46 -13.72 2.23
C GLY A 94 19.88 -15.11 1.93
N GLU A 95 19.11 -15.72 2.85
CA GLU A 95 18.60 -17.09 2.70
C GLU A 95 17.17 -17.14 2.14
N VAL A 96 16.50 -16.00 2.04
CA VAL A 96 15.11 -15.91 1.58
C VAL A 96 15.05 -15.64 0.09
N THR A 97 14.28 -16.44 -0.61
CA THR A 97 13.86 -16.16 -1.98
C THR A 97 12.34 -16.07 -2.00
N VAL A 98 11.79 -15.01 -2.61
CA VAL A 98 10.36 -14.88 -2.84
C VAL A 98 10.09 -14.91 -4.32
N THR A 99 9.28 -15.86 -4.78
CA THR A 99 8.88 -15.96 -6.18
C THR A 99 7.42 -15.58 -6.32
N ALA A 100 7.16 -14.61 -7.20
CA ALA A 100 5.81 -14.16 -7.53
C ALA A 100 5.70 -14.02 -9.06
N SER A 101 4.72 -14.68 -9.66
CA SER A 101 4.47 -14.69 -11.12
C SER A 101 5.74 -14.91 -11.96
N GLY A 102 6.55 -15.89 -11.57
CA GLY A 102 7.79 -16.26 -12.27
C GLY A 102 9.00 -15.36 -12.01
N LYS A 103 8.85 -14.28 -11.25
CA LYS A 103 9.97 -13.42 -10.85
C LYS A 103 10.43 -13.74 -9.44
N THR A 104 11.75 -13.86 -9.26
CA THR A 104 12.38 -14.14 -7.97
C THR A 104 13.00 -12.88 -7.38
N TYR A 105 12.64 -12.59 -6.14
CA TYR A 105 13.18 -11.53 -5.30
C TYR A 105 14.08 -12.14 -4.23
N LYS A 106 15.25 -11.55 -4.04
CA LYS A 106 16.24 -12.01 -3.05
C LYS A 106 16.57 -10.86 -2.09
N PRO A 107 15.77 -10.67 -1.03
CA PRO A 107 16.06 -9.64 -0.04
C PRO A 107 17.36 -9.97 0.70
N GLU A 108 18.19 -8.96 0.89
CA GLU A 108 19.42 -9.09 1.70
C GLU A 108 19.08 -9.33 3.18
N PHE A 109 18.05 -8.61 3.66
CA PHE A 109 17.56 -8.67 5.03
C PHE A 109 16.07 -8.98 5.04
N THR A 110 15.65 -9.98 5.81
CA THR A 110 14.25 -10.34 6.00
C THR A 110 13.96 -10.41 7.49
N PRO A 111 13.25 -9.42 8.05
CA PRO A 111 12.84 -9.48 9.45
C PRO A 111 11.81 -10.59 9.66
N LEU A 112 11.93 -11.28 10.80
CA LEU A 112 11.03 -12.34 11.24
C LEU A 112 10.12 -11.82 12.34
N VAL A 113 8.84 -11.65 12.06
CA VAL A 113 7.88 -10.98 12.94
C VAL A 113 6.63 -11.83 13.13
N ASN A 114 5.97 -11.75 14.27
CA ASN A 114 4.66 -12.35 14.48
C ASN A 114 3.58 -11.44 13.86
N LEU A 115 3.20 -11.70 12.59
CA LEU A 115 2.31 -10.87 11.79
C LEU A 115 0.84 -11.31 11.82
N ARG A 116 0.57 -12.61 11.99
CA ARG A 116 -0.80 -13.15 11.95
C ARG A 116 -1.79 -12.48 12.89
N PRO A 117 -1.42 -12.12 14.13
CA PRO A 117 -2.32 -11.37 15.03
C PRO A 117 -2.66 -9.96 14.53
N LEU A 118 -1.85 -9.39 13.63
CA LEU A 118 -2.01 -8.03 13.10
C LEU A 118 -2.74 -8.01 11.76
N LEU A 119 -2.37 -8.93 10.86
CA LEU A 119 -2.76 -8.93 9.45
C LEU A 119 -3.73 -10.08 9.10
N GLY A 120 -4.08 -10.92 10.08
CA GLY A 120 -4.94 -12.08 9.90
C GLY A 120 -4.16 -13.40 9.70
N ASN A 121 -4.83 -14.51 9.99
CA ASN A 121 -4.22 -15.86 9.99
C ASN A 121 -3.64 -16.32 8.65
N GLN A 122 -4.00 -15.63 7.56
CA GLN A 122 -3.50 -15.94 6.21
C GLN A 122 -2.23 -15.15 5.85
N ALA A 123 -1.78 -14.24 6.72
CA ALA A 123 -0.58 -13.45 6.46
C ALA A 123 0.67 -14.27 6.79
N ASP A 124 1.37 -14.70 5.74
CA ASP A 124 2.64 -15.41 5.85
C ASP A 124 3.85 -14.47 5.81
N GLY A 125 3.59 -13.19 5.53
CA GLY A 125 4.60 -12.13 5.50
C GLY A 125 4.06 -10.82 4.94
N ILE A 126 4.97 -9.87 4.72
CA ILE A 126 4.72 -8.59 4.07
C ILE A 126 5.61 -8.48 2.83
N PHE A 127 5.05 -7.96 1.75
CA PHE A 127 5.78 -7.60 0.53
C PHE A 127 5.88 -6.09 0.43
N GLY A 128 7.03 -5.56 0.85
CA GLY A 128 7.27 -4.12 0.90
C GLY A 128 7.84 -3.54 -0.39
N MET A 129 7.88 -2.23 -0.44
CA MET A 129 8.12 -1.43 -1.66
C MET A 129 9.52 -1.52 -2.25
N LYS A 130 10.56 -1.88 -1.46
CA LYS A 130 11.94 -2.02 -1.97
C LYS A 130 12.05 -3.10 -3.05
N ALA A 131 11.26 -4.18 -2.95
CA ALA A 131 11.28 -5.29 -3.89
C ALA A 131 10.85 -4.90 -5.32
N ILE A 132 9.99 -3.88 -5.44
CA ILE A 132 9.41 -3.41 -6.70
C ILE A 132 9.80 -1.97 -7.04
N SER A 133 10.88 -1.49 -6.42
CA SER A 133 11.41 -0.15 -6.69
C SER A 133 11.68 0.07 -8.18
N GLY A 134 11.32 1.23 -8.69
CA GLY A 134 11.50 1.62 -10.10
C GLY A 134 10.47 1.04 -11.07
N LYS A 135 9.47 0.30 -10.59
CA LYS A 135 8.35 -0.19 -11.42
C LYS A 135 7.14 0.72 -11.29
N ILE A 136 6.32 0.73 -12.32
CA ILE A 136 4.95 1.24 -12.27
C ILE A 136 4.06 0.08 -11.83
N ILE A 137 3.18 0.33 -10.87
CA ILE A 137 2.34 -0.70 -10.27
C ILE A 137 0.90 -0.36 -10.61
N SER A 138 0.17 -1.27 -11.24
CA SER A 138 -1.28 -1.18 -11.37
C SER A 138 -1.98 -2.21 -10.50
N ILE A 139 -3.05 -1.79 -9.81
CA ILE A 139 -3.84 -2.62 -8.92
C ILE A 139 -5.29 -2.54 -9.38
N ASP A 140 -5.87 -3.69 -9.67
CA ASP A 140 -7.27 -3.89 -10.02
C ASP A 140 -7.91 -4.77 -8.94
N TYR A 141 -8.68 -4.16 -8.06
CA TYR A 141 -9.34 -4.88 -6.96
C TYR A 141 -10.47 -5.78 -7.46
N LYS A 142 -11.15 -5.38 -8.54
CA LYS A 142 -12.28 -6.14 -9.11
C LYS A 142 -11.81 -7.45 -9.73
N ASN A 143 -10.75 -7.39 -10.54
CA ASN A 143 -10.16 -8.56 -11.19
C ASN A 143 -9.12 -9.25 -10.31
N GLN A 144 -8.82 -8.71 -9.14
CA GLN A 144 -7.84 -9.22 -8.19
C GLN A 144 -6.46 -9.44 -8.83
N THR A 145 -5.97 -8.41 -9.53
CA THR A 145 -4.64 -8.42 -10.14
C THR A 145 -3.79 -7.23 -9.69
N LEU A 146 -2.50 -7.46 -9.56
CA LEU A 146 -1.46 -6.45 -9.40
C LEU A 146 -0.44 -6.66 -10.51
N SER A 147 -0.22 -5.65 -11.33
CA SER A 147 0.70 -5.74 -12.46
C SER A 147 1.87 -4.78 -12.29
N LEU A 148 3.06 -5.25 -12.66
CA LEU A 148 4.29 -4.45 -12.66
C LEU A 148 4.68 -4.13 -14.11
N HIS A 149 4.91 -2.84 -14.37
CA HIS A 149 5.25 -2.34 -15.70
C HIS A 149 6.57 -1.57 -15.67
N ASP A 150 7.34 -1.65 -16.76
CA ASP A 150 8.57 -0.88 -16.91
C ASP A 150 8.31 0.57 -17.32
N LYS A 151 7.20 0.81 -18.01
CA LYS A 151 6.83 2.14 -18.55
C LYS A 151 5.33 2.36 -18.43
N LEU A 152 4.95 3.59 -18.15
CA LEU A 152 3.58 4.05 -18.23
C LEU A 152 3.26 4.39 -19.69
N THR A 153 2.11 3.91 -20.19
CA THR A 153 1.60 4.29 -21.50
C THR A 153 0.32 5.12 -21.36
N PRO A 154 0.00 5.98 -22.33
CA PRO A 154 -1.24 6.78 -22.30
C PRO A 154 -2.50 5.91 -22.15
N GLN A 155 -2.53 4.74 -22.76
CA GLN A 155 -3.65 3.80 -22.71
C GLN A 155 -3.91 3.28 -21.29
N MET A 156 -2.84 3.07 -20.49
CA MET A 156 -3.00 2.60 -19.10
C MET A 156 -3.72 3.64 -18.23
N THR A 157 -3.58 4.92 -18.53
CA THR A 157 -4.14 6.01 -17.70
C THR A 157 -5.43 6.59 -18.26
N GLU A 158 -5.97 6.00 -19.32
CA GLU A 158 -7.25 6.44 -19.90
C GLU A 158 -8.39 6.26 -18.88
N GLY A 159 -9.13 7.34 -18.66
CA GLY A 159 -10.22 7.38 -17.67
C GLY A 159 -9.77 7.50 -16.21
N TYR A 160 -8.46 7.61 -15.93
CA TYR A 160 -7.95 7.85 -14.59
C TYR A 160 -7.77 9.34 -14.30
N THR A 161 -7.93 9.72 -13.04
CA THR A 161 -7.55 11.03 -12.53
C THR A 161 -6.12 10.97 -12.01
N CYS A 162 -5.23 11.81 -12.57
CA CYS A 162 -3.84 11.94 -12.13
C CYS A 162 -3.77 12.84 -10.89
N ILE A 163 -3.11 12.37 -9.83
CA ILE A 163 -2.87 13.10 -8.59
C ILE A 163 -1.37 13.17 -8.34
N PRO A 164 -0.77 14.37 -8.30
CA PRO A 164 0.60 14.55 -7.84
C PRO A 164 0.71 14.14 -6.37
N VAL A 165 1.78 13.43 -6.02
CA VAL A 165 2.06 12.96 -4.67
C VAL A 165 3.47 13.37 -4.24
N LYS A 166 3.75 13.32 -2.95
CA LYS A 166 5.10 13.46 -2.42
C LYS A 166 5.65 12.10 -2.05
N ILE A 167 6.90 11.83 -2.43
CA ILE A 167 7.62 10.65 -1.96
C ILE A 167 8.63 11.10 -0.91
N LYS A 168 8.42 10.70 0.33
CA LYS A 168 9.31 11.02 1.46
C LYS A 168 9.67 9.73 2.19
N ASN A 169 10.96 9.43 2.29
CA ASN A 169 11.44 8.21 2.95
C ASN A 169 10.74 6.95 2.42
N ARG A 170 10.56 6.85 1.09
CA ARG A 170 9.81 5.79 0.37
C ARG A 170 8.32 5.67 0.70
N LYS A 171 7.78 6.57 1.51
CA LYS A 171 6.35 6.67 1.79
C LYS A 171 5.67 7.55 0.75
N ILE A 172 4.49 7.15 0.32
CA ILE A 172 3.65 7.92 -0.61
C ILE A 172 2.73 8.80 0.21
N LEU A 173 2.85 10.11 0.03
CA LEU A 173 2.02 11.11 0.69
C LEU A 173 1.09 11.74 -0.35
N VAL A 174 -0.21 11.57 -0.17
CA VAL A 174 -1.25 12.07 -1.08
C VAL A 174 -1.90 13.34 -0.51
N PRO A 175 -2.22 14.34 -1.34
CA PRO A 175 -2.94 15.52 -0.88
C PRO A 175 -4.36 15.14 -0.45
N MET A 176 -4.73 15.48 0.79
CA MET A 176 -6.01 15.13 1.38
C MET A 176 -6.69 16.32 2.05
N THR A 177 -8.01 16.36 1.96
CA THR A 177 -8.86 17.29 2.72
C THR A 177 -9.95 16.47 3.41
N ILE A 178 -10.14 16.71 4.71
CA ILE A 178 -11.19 16.10 5.54
C ILE A 178 -12.03 17.23 6.11
N ASN A 179 -13.28 17.33 5.69
CA ASN A 179 -14.26 18.24 6.28
C ASN A 179 -14.96 17.51 7.42
N VAL A 180 -14.56 17.77 8.65
CA VAL A 180 -15.13 17.12 9.82
C VAL A 180 -16.56 17.63 10.04
N ASN A 181 -16.74 18.94 10.01
CA ASN A 181 -18.03 19.63 10.11
C ASN A 181 -17.93 21.00 9.43
N SER A 182 -18.95 21.86 9.58
CA SER A 182 -18.99 23.21 8.98
C SER A 182 -17.91 24.17 9.49
N GLN A 183 -17.25 23.85 10.61
CA GLN A 183 -16.24 24.71 11.26
C GLN A 183 -14.83 24.14 11.20
N THR A 184 -14.68 22.83 10.99
CA THR A 184 -13.39 22.12 11.07
C THR A 184 -13.06 21.44 9.77
N THR A 185 -12.06 21.97 9.06
CA THR A 185 -11.45 21.38 7.89
C THR A 185 -9.98 21.07 8.17
N ILE A 186 -9.56 19.86 7.86
CA ILE A 186 -8.18 19.37 7.97
C ILE A 186 -7.65 19.17 6.57
N SER A 187 -6.56 19.84 6.20
CA SER A 187 -5.92 19.71 4.88
C SER A 187 -4.43 19.51 5.04
N GLY A 188 -3.86 18.65 4.21
CA GLY A 188 -2.43 18.35 4.19
C GLY A 188 -2.13 17.05 3.45
N ASP A 189 -0.93 16.54 3.66
CA ASP A 189 -0.49 15.27 3.08
C ASP A 189 -0.92 14.11 3.99
N ALA A 190 -1.49 13.06 3.43
CA ALA A 190 -1.85 11.82 4.12
C ALA A 190 -1.04 10.64 3.61
N LEU A 191 -0.68 9.72 4.48
CA LEU A 191 0.08 8.51 4.14
C LEU A 191 -0.82 7.51 3.40
N MET A 192 -0.37 7.04 2.24
CA MET A 192 -0.96 5.90 1.54
C MET A 192 -0.41 4.60 2.12
N ASP A 193 -1.24 3.85 2.84
CA ASP A 193 -0.84 2.64 3.55
C ASP A 193 -1.74 1.46 3.16
N MET A 194 -1.31 0.68 2.18
CA MET A 194 -2.03 -0.52 1.74
C MET A 194 -1.82 -1.73 2.66
N GLY A 195 -0.91 -1.63 3.61
CA GLY A 195 -0.76 -2.61 4.69
C GLY A 195 -1.82 -2.46 5.79
N SER A 196 -2.49 -1.29 5.87
CA SER A 196 -3.58 -1.05 6.80
C SER A 196 -4.93 -1.47 6.22
N GLY A 197 -5.67 -2.32 6.93
CA GLY A 197 -7.07 -2.66 6.63
C GLY A 197 -8.08 -1.61 7.11
N GLN A 198 -7.63 -0.42 7.55
CA GLN A 198 -8.51 0.63 8.06
C GLN A 198 -8.98 1.59 6.95
N GLY A 199 -9.77 2.60 7.34
CA GLY A 199 -10.18 3.71 6.48
C GLY A 199 -9.25 4.91 6.61
N ILE A 200 -9.81 6.06 7.03
CA ILE A 200 -9.07 7.28 7.33
C ILE A 200 -8.76 7.29 8.82
N GLU A 201 -7.46 7.35 9.18
CA GLU A 201 -6.99 7.41 10.56
C GLU A 201 -6.17 8.69 10.75
N ILE A 202 -6.76 9.72 11.36
CA ILE A 202 -6.14 11.02 11.62
C ILE A 202 -5.08 10.85 12.73
N THR A 203 -3.88 11.38 12.51
CA THR A 203 -2.79 11.28 13.49
C THR A 203 -3.08 12.06 14.76
N SER A 204 -2.51 11.65 15.89
CA SER A 204 -2.74 12.32 17.18
C SER A 204 -2.26 13.78 17.20
N PRO A 205 -1.13 14.20 16.57
CA PRO A 205 -0.79 15.62 16.45
C PRO A 205 -1.84 16.42 15.69
N THR A 206 -2.37 15.85 14.60
CA THR A 206 -3.43 16.50 13.81
C THR A 206 -4.73 16.60 14.59
N ALA A 207 -5.13 15.52 15.28
CA ALA A 207 -6.31 15.52 16.13
C ALA A 207 -6.23 16.59 17.24
N THR A 208 -5.08 16.72 17.89
CA THR A 208 -4.82 17.74 18.92
C THR A 208 -4.88 19.14 18.33
N LYS A 209 -4.22 19.39 17.20
CA LYS A 209 -4.20 20.69 16.51
C LYS A 209 -5.61 21.18 16.17
N HIS A 210 -6.50 20.27 15.79
CA HIS A 210 -7.87 20.59 15.38
C HIS A 210 -8.91 20.34 16.49
N SER A 211 -8.46 20.07 17.74
CA SER A 211 -9.31 19.87 18.92
C SER A 211 -10.41 18.82 18.71
N LEU A 212 -10.07 17.69 18.04
CA LEU A 212 -11.03 16.62 17.76
C LEU A 212 -11.53 15.92 19.03
N ASP A 213 -10.78 16.03 20.13
CA ASP A 213 -11.20 15.58 21.47
C ASP A 213 -12.47 16.26 21.98
N LYS A 214 -12.80 17.47 21.48
CA LYS A 214 -14.01 18.23 21.84
C LYS A 214 -15.26 17.79 21.07
N ILE A 215 -15.13 16.92 20.06
CA ILE A 215 -16.28 16.36 19.36
C ILE A 215 -17.07 15.46 20.33
N SER A 216 -18.36 15.77 20.51
CA SER A 216 -19.24 15.02 21.42
C SER A 216 -19.67 13.67 20.87
N ASP A 217 -19.95 13.59 19.56
CA ASP A 217 -20.35 12.37 18.86
C ASP A 217 -19.12 11.60 18.39
N LYS A 218 -18.53 10.82 19.30
CA LYS A 218 -17.39 9.96 19.02
C LYS A 218 -17.49 8.63 19.77
N THR A 219 -17.03 7.57 19.12
CA THR A 219 -17.01 6.22 19.69
C THR A 219 -15.57 5.80 19.96
N PRO A 220 -15.21 5.41 21.19
CA PRO A 220 -13.85 4.95 21.47
C PRO A 220 -13.54 3.64 20.77
N PHE A 221 -12.30 3.48 20.36
CA PHE A 221 -11.74 2.20 19.97
C PHE A 221 -10.41 1.96 20.70
N ALA A 222 -10.10 0.70 20.91
CA ALA A 222 -8.78 0.26 21.36
C ALA A 222 -8.47 -1.07 20.68
N PHE A 223 -7.31 -1.16 20.05
CA PHE A 223 -6.79 -2.39 19.49
C PHE A 223 -5.69 -2.93 20.41
N SER A 224 -5.77 -4.19 20.78
CA SER A 224 -4.71 -4.88 21.52
C SER A 224 -3.42 -5.00 20.72
N SER A 225 -3.52 -4.94 19.39
CA SER A 225 -2.41 -4.84 18.46
C SER A 225 -2.78 -3.87 17.34
N GLY A 226 -2.29 -2.64 17.42
CA GLY A 226 -2.50 -1.57 16.44
C GLY A 226 -1.50 -1.60 15.28
N GLY A 227 -0.82 -2.72 15.07
CA GLY A 227 0.27 -2.92 14.12
C GLY A 227 1.54 -3.39 14.82
N LEU A 228 2.66 -3.46 14.08
CA LEU A 228 3.97 -3.67 14.70
C LEU A 228 4.23 -2.57 15.74
N GLY A 229 4.67 -2.95 16.95
CA GLY A 229 4.91 -2.01 18.04
C GLY A 229 3.71 -1.85 18.99
N GLY A 230 2.73 -2.77 18.98
CA GLY A 230 1.78 -2.95 20.07
C GLY A 230 0.43 -2.29 19.88
N LYS A 231 -0.06 -1.66 20.95
CA LYS A 231 -1.44 -1.17 21.05
C LYS A 231 -1.65 0.13 20.28
N SER A 232 -2.90 0.39 19.90
CA SER A 232 -3.36 1.69 19.39
C SER A 232 -4.73 2.01 19.98
N ALA A 233 -5.00 3.27 20.25
CA ALA A 233 -6.27 3.74 20.77
C ALA A 233 -6.68 5.08 20.20
N GLY A 234 -7.97 5.36 20.24
CA GLY A 234 -8.52 6.60 19.74
C GLY A 234 -10.04 6.60 19.68
N TYR A 235 -10.58 7.37 18.75
CA TYR A 235 -12.01 7.51 18.58
C TYR A 235 -12.39 7.53 17.11
N THR A 236 -13.52 6.91 16.78
CA THR A 236 -14.21 7.07 15.50
C THR A 236 -15.16 8.25 15.58
N ILE A 237 -15.18 9.07 14.56
CA ILE A 237 -16.05 10.25 14.40
C ILE A 237 -16.76 10.21 13.07
N ASN A 238 -17.92 10.86 13.00
CA ASN A 238 -18.54 11.17 11.73
C ASN A 238 -17.86 12.39 11.10
N ILE A 239 -17.75 12.40 9.78
CA ILE A 239 -17.21 13.49 8.98
C ILE A 239 -18.22 13.89 7.89
N ALA A 240 -18.24 15.14 7.49
CA ALA A 240 -19.11 15.60 6.41
C ALA A 240 -18.70 15.01 5.05
N ASN A 241 -17.41 15.08 4.74
CA ASN A 241 -16.81 14.46 3.55
C ASN A 241 -15.27 14.43 3.65
N ALA A 242 -14.63 13.69 2.73
CA ALA A 242 -13.19 13.72 2.54
C ALA A 242 -12.86 13.61 1.06
N ASN A 243 -11.68 14.16 0.67
CA ASN A 243 -11.21 14.14 -0.72
C ASN A 243 -9.72 13.77 -0.75
N ILE A 244 -9.31 13.02 -1.77
CA ILE A 244 -7.91 12.86 -2.18
C ILE A 244 -7.72 13.69 -3.44
N GLY A 245 -6.92 14.76 -3.37
CA GLY A 245 -6.88 15.76 -4.42
C GLY A 245 -8.28 16.32 -4.71
N ASN A 246 -8.74 16.16 -5.94
CA ASN A 246 -10.08 16.55 -6.39
C ASN A 246 -11.11 15.41 -6.38
N ILE A 247 -10.74 14.22 -5.90
CA ILE A 247 -11.63 13.04 -5.88
C ILE A 247 -12.34 12.94 -4.53
N ALA A 248 -13.66 13.01 -4.54
CA ALA A 248 -14.48 12.80 -3.35
C ALA A 248 -14.52 11.30 -2.98
N LEU A 249 -14.28 11.01 -1.70
CA LEU A 249 -14.31 9.65 -1.14
C LEU A 249 -15.72 9.26 -0.72
N GLN A 250 -16.02 7.96 -0.83
CA GLN A 250 -17.26 7.38 -0.33
C GLN A 250 -17.09 6.96 1.15
N THR A 251 -16.96 7.94 2.03
CA THR A 251 -16.90 7.70 3.47
C THR A 251 -17.47 8.89 4.24
N GLN A 252 -18.16 8.58 5.33
CA GLN A 252 -18.68 9.56 6.30
C GLN A 252 -18.09 9.32 7.69
N LYS A 253 -17.03 8.50 7.78
CA LYS A 253 -16.36 8.20 9.04
C LYS A 253 -14.86 8.33 8.89
N ALA A 254 -14.23 8.84 9.95
CA ALA A 254 -12.79 8.79 10.16
C ALA A 254 -12.51 8.35 11.59
N ALA A 255 -11.35 7.78 11.83
CA ALA A 255 -10.82 7.61 13.17
C ALA A 255 -9.79 8.70 13.45
N TYR A 256 -9.55 9.03 14.73
CA TYR A 256 -8.36 9.74 15.13
C TYR A 256 -7.66 9.02 16.28
N SER A 257 -6.34 9.00 16.23
CA SER A 257 -5.51 8.34 17.24
C SER A 257 -5.25 9.26 18.44
N THR A 258 -5.06 8.64 19.61
CA THR A 258 -4.53 9.27 20.83
C THR A 258 -3.12 8.78 21.17
N ASP A 259 -2.49 8.04 20.27
CA ASP A 259 -1.17 7.44 20.47
C ASP A 259 -0.09 8.51 20.61
N LYS A 260 0.89 8.23 21.47
CA LYS A 260 2.02 9.13 21.75
C LYS A 260 3.32 8.69 21.06
N LYS A 261 3.33 7.51 20.46
CA LYS A 261 4.44 6.90 19.73
C LYS A 261 3.92 6.17 18.49
N GLY A 262 4.82 5.67 17.65
CA GLY A 262 4.49 4.97 16.43
C GLY A 262 4.04 5.89 15.29
N SER A 263 3.58 5.29 14.20
CA SER A 263 3.21 6.04 13.00
C SER A 263 2.07 7.02 13.22
N MET A 264 1.13 6.68 14.11
CA MET A 264 -0.04 7.52 14.40
C MET A 264 0.28 8.74 15.29
N ALA A 265 1.47 8.79 15.88
CA ALA A 265 2.01 9.98 16.58
C ALA A 265 2.89 10.85 15.67
N SER A 266 3.00 10.56 14.38
CA SER A 266 3.78 11.34 13.43
C SER A 266 3.12 12.67 13.10
N ALA A 267 3.93 13.73 13.02
CA ALA A 267 3.53 15.03 12.49
C ALA A 267 3.89 15.20 10.99
N ASP A 268 4.50 14.20 10.37
CA ASP A 268 4.92 14.25 8.95
C ASP A 268 3.74 14.18 7.97
N TYR A 269 2.59 13.71 8.42
CA TYR A 269 1.35 13.59 7.64
C TYR A 269 0.14 13.76 8.56
N ILE A 270 -0.99 14.15 7.97
CA ILE A 270 -2.23 14.44 8.73
C ILE A 270 -3.02 13.18 9.09
N ALA A 271 -2.94 12.15 8.26
CA ALA A 271 -3.70 10.91 8.42
C ALA A 271 -2.99 9.75 7.73
N ASN A 272 -3.33 8.52 8.14
CA ASN A 272 -3.08 7.28 7.43
C ASN A 272 -4.34 6.88 6.64
N ILE A 273 -4.19 6.41 5.40
CA ILE A 273 -5.29 5.97 4.54
C ILE A 273 -5.08 4.51 4.19
N GLY A 274 -5.94 3.65 4.72
CA GLY A 274 -5.89 2.22 4.50
C GLY A 274 -6.80 1.71 3.38
N ASN A 275 -6.80 0.39 3.21
CA ASN A 275 -7.43 -0.29 2.07
C ASN A 275 -8.96 -0.14 1.99
N LYS A 276 -9.68 0.14 3.08
CA LYS A 276 -11.11 0.48 2.99
C LYS A 276 -11.38 1.69 2.09
N ILE A 277 -10.40 2.56 1.92
CA ILE A 277 -10.48 3.69 0.99
C ILE A 277 -9.90 3.30 -0.37
N TRP A 278 -8.72 2.68 -0.40
CA TRP A 278 -8.03 2.38 -1.66
C TRP A 278 -8.78 1.37 -2.52
N SER A 279 -9.50 0.41 -1.91
CA SER A 279 -10.33 -0.57 -2.64
C SER A 279 -11.51 0.03 -3.41
N GLN A 280 -11.81 1.32 -3.24
CA GLN A 280 -12.81 2.03 -4.04
C GLN A 280 -12.31 2.41 -5.43
N PHE A 281 -11.02 2.13 -5.74
CA PHE A 281 -10.35 2.59 -6.95
C PHE A 281 -9.54 1.49 -7.61
N ASP A 282 -9.49 1.55 -8.95
CA ASP A 282 -8.34 1.04 -9.69
C ASP A 282 -7.20 2.04 -9.52
N ILE A 283 -5.98 1.53 -9.30
CA ILE A 283 -4.85 2.37 -8.90
C ILE A 283 -3.65 2.11 -9.79
N ILE A 284 -2.97 3.19 -10.23
CA ILE A 284 -1.64 3.10 -10.82
C ILE A 284 -0.69 3.97 -9.99
N LEU A 285 0.42 3.37 -9.54
CA LEU A 285 1.48 4.05 -8.80
C LEU A 285 2.68 4.27 -9.72
N ASP A 286 3.04 5.53 -9.94
CA ASP A 286 4.22 5.94 -10.72
C ASP A 286 5.19 6.71 -9.80
N PHE A 287 6.05 5.94 -9.13
CA PHE A 287 7.01 6.50 -8.18
C PHE A 287 8.03 7.42 -8.84
N ALA A 288 8.50 7.08 -10.05
CA ALA A 288 9.53 7.84 -10.74
C ALA A 288 9.07 9.28 -11.05
N ASN A 289 7.79 9.45 -11.33
CA ASN A 289 7.19 10.74 -11.65
C ASN A 289 6.41 11.36 -10.48
N SER A 290 6.42 10.74 -9.30
CA SER A 290 5.67 11.17 -8.11
C SER A 290 4.20 11.42 -8.41
N LYS A 291 3.54 10.42 -9.00
CA LYS A 291 2.13 10.46 -9.38
C LYS A 291 1.42 9.17 -8.99
N ILE A 292 0.16 9.32 -8.64
CA ILE A 292 -0.80 8.22 -8.63
C ILE A 292 -1.93 8.54 -9.60
N TYR A 293 -2.53 7.51 -10.14
CA TYR A 293 -3.69 7.61 -11.01
C TYR A 293 -4.79 6.78 -10.39
N LEU A 294 -5.96 7.38 -10.21
CA LEU A 294 -7.11 6.76 -9.58
C LEU A 294 -8.32 6.78 -10.52
N ARG A 295 -8.98 5.64 -10.65
CA ARG A 295 -10.26 5.50 -11.32
C ARG A 295 -11.23 4.82 -10.36
N LYS A 296 -12.41 5.40 -10.15
CA LYS A 296 -13.45 4.77 -9.30
C LYS A 296 -13.91 3.44 -9.93
N ASN A 297 -14.08 2.43 -9.09
CA ASN A 297 -14.60 1.10 -9.48
C ASN A 297 -16.10 1.18 -9.76
#